data_5772e88f8afffd778baef565c3a4496a
#
_entry.id   5772e88f8afffd778baef565c3a4496a
#
_cell.length_a   1.000
_cell.length_b   1.000
_cell.length_c   1.000
_cell.angle_alpha   90.00
_cell.angle_beta   90.00
_cell.angle_gamma   90.00
#
_symmetry.space_group_name_H-M   'P 1'
#
loop_
_entity.id
_entity.type
_entity.pdbx_description
1 polymer ?
#
loop_
_entity_poly.entity_id
_entity_poly.type
_entity_poly.pdbx_seq_one_letter_code
_entity_poly.pdbx_strand_id
1 'polypeptide(L)'
;MNTRDKILNHLETNIPTSAPQFAKLLGCQKSHINLLLRDLIADGQIEIERISKSVKYYRLASLHHERTEAVLRYLDEHETGMAVEISTATLIDKRLVTKMLKYLHENGELHRDWCHKNAWVYSKKPVFNFGAANPLTAFINQRLREVRSV
;
A
#
# COMPACT_ATOMS: atom_id res chain seq x y z
N MET A 1 5.47 -2.47 -9.18
CA MET A 1 4.42 -3.32 -8.58
C MET A 1 4.89 -4.77 -8.64
N ASN A 2 5.01 -5.41 -7.50
CA ASN A 2 5.48 -6.79 -7.43
C ASN A 2 4.34 -7.77 -7.75
N THR A 3 4.66 -9.08 -7.91
CA THR A 3 3.66 -10.10 -8.26
C THR A 3 2.55 -10.22 -7.21
N ARG A 4 2.88 -10.02 -5.93
CA ARG A 4 1.92 -10.03 -4.83
C ARG A 4 0.88 -8.92 -4.98
N ASP A 5 1.32 -7.70 -5.27
CA ASP A 5 0.46 -6.54 -5.44
C ASP A 5 -0.45 -6.69 -6.66
N LYS A 6 0.07 -7.29 -7.74
CA LYS A 6 -0.74 -7.61 -8.93
C LYS A 6 -1.87 -8.62 -8.62
N ILE A 7 -1.61 -9.60 -7.74
CA ILE A 7 -2.64 -10.54 -7.28
C ILE A 7 -3.73 -9.80 -6.50
N LEU A 8 -3.35 -8.96 -5.54
CA LEU A 8 -4.31 -8.19 -4.74
C LEU A 8 -5.14 -7.25 -5.61
N ASN A 9 -4.50 -6.48 -6.48
CA ASN A 9 -5.19 -5.57 -7.40
C ASN A 9 -6.18 -6.30 -8.33
N HIS A 10 -5.80 -7.50 -8.82
CA HIS A 10 -6.72 -8.31 -9.61
C HIS A 10 -7.94 -8.76 -8.78
N LEU A 11 -7.73 -9.14 -7.51
CA LEU A 11 -8.83 -9.58 -6.64
C LEU A 11 -9.73 -8.42 -6.19
N GLU A 12 -9.28 -7.17 -6.27
CA GLU A 12 -10.13 -5.99 -6.04
C GLU A 12 -11.27 -5.88 -7.06
N THR A 13 -11.13 -6.49 -8.23
CA THR A 13 -12.22 -6.59 -9.22
C THR A 13 -13.34 -7.54 -8.79
N ASN A 14 -13.26 -8.15 -7.61
CA ASN A 14 -14.20 -9.13 -7.07
C ASN A 14 -14.39 -10.39 -7.95
N ILE A 15 -13.41 -10.72 -8.78
CA ILE A 15 -13.44 -11.94 -9.59
C ILE A 15 -12.64 -13.04 -8.89
N PRO A 16 -13.29 -14.09 -8.36
CA PRO A 16 -12.60 -15.20 -7.72
C PRO A 16 -11.68 -15.91 -8.71
N THR A 17 -10.41 -15.96 -8.40
CA THR A 17 -9.38 -16.44 -9.32
C THR A 17 -8.56 -17.56 -8.70
N SER A 18 -8.23 -18.59 -9.47
CA SER A 18 -7.44 -19.74 -9.04
C SER A 18 -5.94 -19.57 -9.31
N ALA A 19 -5.10 -20.34 -8.60
CA ALA A 19 -3.65 -20.30 -8.81
C ALA A 19 -3.19 -20.56 -10.26
N PRO A 20 -3.77 -21.50 -11.02
CA PRO A 20 -3.45 -21.68 -12.44
C PRO A 20 -3.81 -20.45 -13.29
N GLN A 21 -4.94 -19.79 -12.98
CA GLN A 21 -5.35 -18.59 -13.69
C GLN A 21 -4.40 -17.43 -13.40
N PHE A 22 -3.99 -17.23 -12.15
CA PHE A 22 -2.96 -16.25 -11.80
C PHE A 22 -1.63 -16.52 -12.48
N ALA A 23 -1.17 -17.79 -12.52
CA ALA A 23 0.06 -18.16 -13.19
C ALA A 23 0.03 -17.77 -14.68
N LYS A 24 -1.09 -18.02 -15.35
CA LYS A 24 -1.29 -17.64 -16.76
C LYS A 24 -1.36 -16.11 -16.96
N LEU A 25 -2.10 -15.43 -16.09
CA LEU A 25 -2.34 -13.98 -16.18
C LEU A 25 -1.07 -13.17 -15.91
N LEU A 26 -0.25 -13.62 -14.96
CA LEU A 26 0.96 -12.91 -14.54
C LEU A 26 2.25 -13.44 -15.21
N GLY A 27 2.15 -14.48 -16.03
CA GLY A 27 3.31 -15.10 -16.68
C GLY A 27 4.30 -15.74 -15.68
N CYS A 28 3.81 -16.20 -14.52
CA CYS A 28 4.64 -16.74 -13.45
C CYS A 28 4.45 -18.26 -13.31
N GLN A 29 5.44 -18.94 -12.73
CA GLN A 29 5.30 -20.36 -12.41
C GLN A 29 4.23 -20.58 -11.34
N LYS A 30 3.43 -21.64 -11.48
CA LYS A 30 2.35 -22.00 -10.54
C LYS A 30 2.88 -22.20 -9.11
N SER A 31 4.08 -22.77 -8.95
CA SER A 31 4.73 -22.98 -7.65
C SER A 31 4.98 -21.65 -6.94
N HIS A 32 5.46 -20.64 -7.64
CA HIS A 32 5.66 -19.30 -7.11
C HIS A 32 4.34 -18.64 -6.71
N ILE A 33 3.31 -18.75 -7.56
CA ILE A 33 1.97 -18.25 -7.25
C ILE A 33 1.39 -18.93 -5.99
N ASN A 34 1.52 -20.25 -5.86
CA ASN A 34 1.04 -20.98 -4.69
C ASN A 34 1.72 -20.51 -3.38
N LEU A 35 3.02 -20.22 -3.43
CA LEU A 35 3.75 -19.64 -2.29
C LEU A 35 3.18 -18.28 -1.90
N LEU A 36 3.01 -17.38 -2.87
CA LEU A 36 2.45 -16.04 -2.63
C LEU A 36 1.02 -16.10 -2.09
N LEU A 37 0.18 -16.98 -2.64
CA LEU A 37 -1.21 -17.15 -2.16
C LEU A 37 -1.24 -17.69 -0.73
N ARG A 38 -0.35 -18.63 -0.37
CA ARG A 38 -0.23 -19.11 1.01
C ARG A 38 0.17 -18.01 1.97
N ASP A 39 1.13 -17.18 1.58
CA ASP A 39 1.58 -16.04 2.40
C ASP A 39 0.48 -14.98 2.54
N LEU A 40 -0.28 -14.71 1.46
CA LEU A 40 -1.42 -13.80 1.49
C LEU A 40 -2.57 -14.31 2.39
N ILE A 41 -2.81 -15.63 2.43
CA ILE A 41 -3.76 -16.23 3.37
C ILE A 41 -3.25 -16.11 4.81
N ALA A 42 -1.98 -16.41 5.06
CA ALA A 42 -1.38 -16.30 6.38
C ALA A 42 -1.41 -14.86 6.91
N ASP A 43 -1.27 -13.87 6.03
CA ASP A 43 -1.42 -12.45 6.35
C ASP A 43 -2.91 -12.00 6.48
N GLY A 44 -3.87 -12.89 6.18
CA GLY A 44 -5.29 -12.58 6.23
C GLY A 44 -5.77 -11.56 5.18
N GLN A 45 -5.04 -11.44 4.07
CA GLN A 45 -5.39 -10.51 2.98
C GLN A 45 -6.33 -11.15 1.96
N ILE A 46 -6.23 -12.45 1.78
CA ILE A 46 -7.12 -13.22 0.90
C ILE A 46 -7.70 -14.42 1.64
N GLU A 47 -8.83 -14.91 1.16
CA GLU A 47 -9.47 -16.13 1.66
C GLU A 47 -9.87 -17.05 0.49
N ILE A 48 -10.12 -18.32 0.82
CA ILE A 48 -10.64 -19.27 -0.15
C ILE A 48 -12.16 -19.09 -0.21
N GLU A 49 -12.66 -18.66 -1.35
CA GLU A 49 -14.10 -18.50 -1.55
C GLU A 49 -14.78 -19.83 -1.82
N ARG A 50 -14.19 -20.66 -2.69
CA ARG A 50 -14.74 -21.95 -3.07
C ARG A 50 -13.67 -22.94 -3.53
N ILE A 51 -14.00 -24.20 -3.46
CA ILE A 51 -13.21 -25.30 -4.04
C ILE A 51 -14.06 -26.00 -5.09
N SER A 52 -13.58 -26.05 -6.33
CA SER A 52 -14.27 -26.75 -7.42
C SER A 52 -13.29 -27.71 -8.11
N LYS A 53 -13.65 -28.99 -8.21
CA LYS A 53 -12.80 -30.03 -8.81
C LYS A 53 -11.34 -29.99 -8.31
N SER A 54 -11.17 -29.88 -6.98
CA SER A 54 -9.88 -29.77 -6.29
C SER A 54 -9.10 -28.48 -6.58
N VAL A 55 -9.67 -27.52 -7.29
CA VAL A 55 -9.08 -26.20 -7.54
C VAL A 55 -9.65 -25.19 -6.55
N LYS A 56 -8.75 -24.49 -5.85
CA LYS A 56 -9.12 -23.43 -4.91
C LYS A 56 -9.24 -22.10 -5.66
N TYR A 57 -10.32 -21.37 -5.39
CA TYR A 57 -10.57 -20.02 -5.86
C TYR A 57 -10.44 -19.05 -4.70
N TYR A 58 -9.76 -17.95 -4.94
CA TYR A 58 -9.39 -16.97 -3.91
C TYR A 58 -10.11 -15.66 -4.15
N ARG A 59 -10.44 -14.96 -3.09
CA ARG A 59 -10.95 -13.58 -3.09
C ARG A 59 -10.24 -12.74 -2.02
N LEU A 60 -10.42 -11.43 -2.04
CA LEU A 60 -9.99 -10.59 -0.93
C LEU A 60 -10.78 -10.95 0.33
N ALA A 61 -10.09 -11.04 1.46
CA ALA A 61 -10.74 -11.24 2.74
C ALA A 61 -11.52 -9.98 3.15
N SER A 62 -12.72 -10.14 3.69
CA SER A 62 -13.49 -9.03 4.25
C SER A 62 -12.71 -8.25 5.29
N LEU A 63 -11.97 -8.96 6.14
CA LEU A 63 -11.08 -8.38 7.14
C LEU A 63 -9.97 -7.51 6.53
N HIS A 64 -9.54 -7.79 5.31
CA HIS A 64 -8.56 -6.94 4.62
C HIS A 64 -9.14 -5.55 4.31
N HIS A 65 -10.37 -5.48 3.80
CA HIS A 65 -11.06 -4.21 3.55
C HIS A 65 -11.23 -3.40 4.84
N GLU A 66 -11.72 -4.03 5.91
CA GLU A 66 -11.89 -3.36 7.21
C GLU A 66 -10.57 -2.78 7.74
N ARG A 67 -9.47 -3.54 7.61
CA ARG A 67 -8.13 -3.08 8.01
C ARG A 67 -7.64 -1.93 7.14
N THR A 68 -7.86 -2.00 5.83
CA THR A 68 -7.48 -0.92 4.91
C THR A 68 -8.24 0.36 5.24
N GLU A 69 -9.55 0.27 5.46
CA GLU A 69 -10.37 1.40 5.88
C GLU A 69 -9.91 1.99 7.22
N ALA A 70 -9.53 1.16 8.19
CA ALA A 70 -9.01 1.63 9.47
C ALA A 70 -7.70 2.42 9.31
N VAL A 71 -6.78 1.93 8.46
CA VAL A 71 -5.52 2.63 8.14
C VAL A 71 -5.79 3.98 7.44
N LEU A 72 -6.67 3.98 6.45
CA LEU A 72 -7.02 5.20 5.70
C LEU A 72 -7.74 6.22 6.61
N ARG A 73 -8.63 5.77 7.49
CA ARG A 73 -9.31 6.63 8.48
C ARG A 73 -8.31 7.27 9.44
N TYR A 74 -7.34 6.50 9.94
CA TYR A 74 -6.26 7.06 10.76
C TYR A 74 -5.52 8.19 10.05
N LEU A 75 -5.19 8.01 8.77
CA LEU A 75 -4.51 9.03 7.97
C LEU A 75 -5.39 10.24 7.64
N ASP A 76 -6.73 10.08 7.60
CA ASP A 76 -7.65 11.20 7.48
C ASP A 76 -7.70 12.05 8.76
N GLU A 77 -7.66 11.41 9.92
CA GLU A 77 -7.73 12.08 11.22
C GLU A 77 -6.41 12.76 11.61
N HIS A 78 -5.27 12.17 11.23
CA HIS A 78 -3.94 12.60 11.68
C HIS A 78 -3.08 13.23 10.58
N GLU A 79 -3.60 13.32 9.35
CA GLU A 79 -2.92 13.82 8.13
C GLU A 79 -1.69 12.99 7.72
N THR A 80 -0.87 12.56 8.67
CA THR A 80 0.33 11.73 8.45
C THR A 80 0.43 10.62 9.48
N GLY A 81 1.18 9.55 9.18
CA GLY A 81 1.43 8.47 10.13
C GLY A 81 2.57 7.55 9.72
N MET A 82 3.27 7.05 10.71
CA MET A 82 4.24 5.96 10.56
C MET A 82 3.58 4.61 10.82
N ALA A 83 4.13 3.54 10.24
CA ALA A 83 3.58 2.20 10.41
C ALA A 83 3.43 1.78 11.90
N VAL A 84 4.33 2.24 12.77
CA VAL A 84 4.27 1.98 14.22
C VAL A 84 3.08 2.67 14.87
N GLU A 85 2.86 3.95 14.55
CA GLU A 85 1.78 4.76 15.10
C GLU A 85 0.41 4.21 14.67
N ILE A 86 0.28 3.91 13.38
CA ILE A 86 -0.94 3.33 12.82
C ILE A 86 -1.21 1.94 13.41
N SER A 87 -0.18 1.10 13.56
CA SER A 87 -0.30 -0.22 14.17
C SER A 87 -0.79 -0.14 15.62
N THR A 88 -0.26 0.80 16.39
CA THR A 88 -0.66 1.01 17.79
C THR A 88 -2.11 1.51 17.88
N ALA A 89 -2.50 2.45 17.03
CA ALA A 89 -3.85 3.03 17.06
C ALA A 89 -4.93 2.08 16.54
N THR A 90 -4.61 1.28 15.50
CA THR A 90 -5.58 0.38 14.85
C THR A 90 -5.57 -1.04 15.42
N LEU A 91 -4.61 -1.38 16.28
CA LEU A 91 -4.36 -2.73 16.81
C LEU A 91 -4.11 -3.79 15.72
N ILE A 92 -3.66 -3.35 14.55
CA ILE A 92 -3.27 -4.22 13.44
C ILE A 92 -1.76 -4.49 13.55
N ASP A 93 -1.34 -5.73 13.29
CA ASP A 93 0.09 -6.09 13.32
C ASP A 93 0.94 -5.16 12.45
N LYS A 94 2.07 -4.69 12.99
CA LYS A 94 2.96 -3.72 12.32
C LYS A 94 3.45 -4.21 10.95
N ARG A 95 3.73 -5.50 10.80
CA ARG A 95 4.19 -6.07 9.52
C ARG A 95 3.11 -5.96 8.47
N LEU A 96 1.87 -6.21 8.88
CA LEU A 96 0.72 -6.10 7.99
C LEU A 96 0.46 -4.64 7.61
N VAL A 97 0.47 -3.71 8.57
CA VAL A 97 0.36 -2.28 8.31
C VAL A 97 1.44 -1.81 7.34
N THR A 98 2.70 -2.22 7.53
CA THR A 98 3.80 -1.85 6.63
C THR A 98 3.56 -2.35 5.19
N LYS A 99 3.07 -3.58 5.03
CA LYS A 99 2.73 -4.13 3.71
C LYS A 99 1.56 -3.39 3.06
N MET A 100 0.53 -3.06 3.84
CA MET A 100 -0.65 -2.31 3.37
C MET A 100 -0.27 -0.90 2.93
N LEU A 101 0.50 -0.17 3.73
CA LEU A 101 0.97 1.17 3.40
C LEU A 101 1.83 1.19 2.14
N LYS A 102 2.72 0.21 2.00
CA LYS A 102 3.54 0.07 0.79
C LYS A 102 2.66 -0.20 -0.44
N TYR A 103 1.70 -1.10 -0.33
CA TYR A 103 0.75 -1.40 -1.41
C TYR A 103 -0.06 -0.18 -1.83
N LEU A 104 -0.65 0.55 -0.88
CA LEU A 104 -1.41 1.78 -1.14
C LEU A 104 -0.54 2.87 -1.76
N HIS A 105 0.72 2.99 -1.35
CA HIS A 105 1.67 3.91 -1.98
C HIS A 105 2.00 3.51 -3.42
N GLU A 106 2.27 2.24 -3.70
CA GLU A 106 2.57 1.74 -5.04
C GLU A 106 1.37 1.87 -6.00
N ASN A 107 0.14 1.83 -5.47
CA ASN A 107 -1.08 2.11 -6.23
C ASN A 107 -1.35 3.61 -6.42
N GLY A 108 -0.57 4.50 -5.83
CA GLY A 108 -0.75 5.93 -5.95
C GLY A 108 -1.80 6.53 -5.01
N GLU A 109 -2.34 5.75 -4.06
CA GLU A 109 -3.33 6.22 -3.09
C GLU A 109 -2.70 6.99 -1.94
N LEU A 110 -1.43 6.68 -1.60
CA LEU A 110 -0.67 7.34 -0.54
C LEU A 110 0.62 7.92 -1.07
N HIS A 111 1.02 9.03 -0.47
CA HIS A 111 2.37 9.59 -0.57
C HIS A 111 3.22 9.09 0.59
N ARG A 112 4.54 9.01 0.39
CA ARG A 112 5.48 8.68 1.46
C ARG A 112 6.68 9.59 1.41
N ASP A 113 7.12 10.01 2.58
CA ASP A 113 8.32 10.82 2.76
C ASP A 113 9.24 10.19 3.80
N TRP A 114 10.55 10.39 3.64
CA TRP A 114 11.52 9.89 4.59
C TRP A 114 11.64 10.82 5.79
N CYS A 115 11.42 10.28 6.98
CA CYS A 115 11.54 11.03 8.22
C CYS A 115 12.96 10.91 8.82
N HIS A 116 13.42 11.98 9.50
CA HIS A 116 14.69 11.97 10.24
C HIS A 116 14.79 10.90 11.36
N LYS A 117 13.68 10.27 11.72
CA LYS A 117 13.64 9.09 12.62
C LYS A 117 13.95 7.76 11.91
N ASN A 118 14.53 7.81 10.72
CA ASN A 118 14.82 6.63 9.89
C ASN A 118 13.59 5.76 9.60
N ALA A 119 12.46 6.38 9.35
CA ALA A 119 11.20 5.73 9.05
C ALA A 119 10.45 6.42 7.89
N TRP A 120 9.62 5.66 7.21
CA TRP A 120 8.69 6.21 6.23
C TRP A 120 7.46 6.79 6.92
N VAL A 121 7.09 8.00 6.55
CA VAL A 121 5.85 8.68 6.92
C VAL A 121 4.91 8.66 5.72
N TYR A 122 3.67 8.27 5.93
CA TYR A 122 2.65 8.18 4.89
C TYR A 122 1.57 9.22 5.08
N SER A 123 1.01 9.70 3.97
CA SER A 123 -0.08 10.68 3.93
C SER A 123 -0.95 10.47 2.70
N LYS A 124 -2.23 10.86 2.75
CA LYS A 124 -3.10 10.89 1.57
C LYS A 124 -2.79 12.06 0.64
N LYS A 125 -2.26 13.15 1.19
CA LYS A 125 -1.84 14.34 0.44
C LYS A 125 -0.33 14.48 0.53
N PRO A 126 0.35 15.00 -0.50
CA PRO A 126 1.78 15.25 -0.42
C PRO A 126 2.06 16.22 0.75
N VAL A 127 2.95 15.80 1.65
CA VAL A 127 3.43 16.65 2.73
C VAL A 127 4.47 17.59 2.13
N PHE A 128 4.13 18.87 2.05
CA PHE A 128 5.08 19.90 1.59
C PHE A 128 6.08 20.18 2.73
N ASN A 129 7.24 19.56 2.69
CA ASN A 129 8.34 19.92 3.56
C ASN A 129 8.88 21.29 3.11
N PHE A 130 8.66 22.30 3.92
CA PHE A 130 9.35 23.60 3.76
C PHE A 130 10.85 23.37 3.88
N GLY A 131 11.57 23.45 2.76
CA GLY A 131 13.04 23.36 2.75
C GLY A 131 13.66 22.36 1.76
N ALA A 132 12.96 21.35 1.29
CA ALA A 132 13.48 20.44 0.27
C ALA A 132 12.64 20.54 -0.99
N ALA A 133 13.23 21.09 -2.06
CA ALA A 133 12.72 21.05 -3.46
C ALA A 133 11.23 21.40 -3.66
N ASN A 134 10.64 22.21 -2.80
CA ASN A 134 9.28 22.71 -2.97
C ASN A 134 9.28 23.75 -4.11
N PRO A 135 8.46 23.59 -5.15
CA PRO A 135 8.34 24.58 -6.22
C PRO A 135 8.08 25.99 -5.72
N LEU A 136 7.35 26.12 -4.60
CA LEU A 136 7.07 27.41 -3.97
C LEU A 136 8.33 28.02 -3.34
N THR A 137 9.15 27.20 -2.67
CA THR A 137 10.42 27.64 -2.10
C THR A 137 11.42 28.03 -3.19
N ALA A 138 11.48 27.27 -4.29
CA ALA A 138 12.27 27.61 -5.47
C ALA A 138 11.82 28.94 -6.09
N PHE A 139 10.52 29.13 -6.24
CA PHE A 139 9.92 30.36 -6.76
C PHE A 139 10.21 31.57 -5.84
N ILE A 140 10.01 31.44 -4.53
CA ILE A 140 10.33 32.51 -3.55
C ILE A 140 11.81 32.83 -3.57
N ASN A 141 12.71 31.85 -3.59
CA ASN A 141 14.14 32.06 -3.65
C ASN A 141 14.58 32.72 -4.97
N GLN A 142 13.95 32.37 -6.08
CA GLN A 142 14.19 33.04 -7.36
C GLN A 142 13.78 34.49 -7.30
N ARG A 143 12.60 34.81 -6.77
CA ARG A 143 12.14 36.21 -6.60
C ARG A 143 13.02 37.02 -5.66
N LEU A 144 13.50 36.42 -4.57
CA LEU A 144 14.43 37.07 -3.66
C LEU A 144 15.78 37.35 -4.31
N ARG A 145 16.27 36.52 -5.22
CA ARG A 145 17.49 36.78 -6.00
C ARG A 145 17.29 37.89 -6.99
N GLU A 146 16.16 37.97 -7.69
CA GLU A 146 15.80 39.02 -8.63
C GLU A 146 15.78 40.41 -7.93
N VAL A 147 15.23 40.49 -6.71
CA VAL A 147 15.15 41.71 -5.92
C VAL A 147 16.53 42.17 -5.37
N ARG A 148 17.44 41.21 -5.08
CA ARG A 148 18.78 41.51 -4.56
C ARG A 148 19.80 41.84 -5.65
N SER A 149 19.48 41.63 -6.92
CA SER A 149 20.35 41.93 -8.06
C SER A 149 20.07 43.30 -8.70
N VAL A 150 19.28 44.15 -8.04
CA VAL A 150 19.01 45.55 -8.47
C VAL A 150 19.87 46.53 -7.63
#